data_eff2519d3a646262dd68ffd0c27c30a8
#
_entry.id   eff2519d3a646262dd68ffd0c27c30a8
#
_cell.length_a   1.000
_cell.length_b   1.000
_cell.length_c   1.000
_cell.angle_alpha   90.00
_cell.angle_beta   90.00
_cell.angle_gamma   90.00
#
_symmetry.space_group_name_H-M   'P 1'
#
loop_
_entity.id
_entity.type
_entity.pdbx_description
1 polymer ?
#
loop_
_entity_poly.entity_id
_entity_poly.type
_entity_poly.pdbx_seq_one_letter_code
_entity_poly.pdbx_strand_id
1 'polypeptide(L)'
;MLFRSLSSSGARLTENMIPEECSAIIDEYTKDHSFVFENDISELLYYKLLSLKNEGYRNFSDCNEELSRKISKNLYKYKNFTQFCELIKSKNYTYSRISRVLIHIMLDIKVDDLLQNPYIRILGFKKSAAPLLHAIKKEASAPIITKVADAPYELISKDIFAADIYNRLCKNDATNEFTHGPVIM
;
A
#
# COMPACT_ATOMS: atom_id res chain seq x y z
N MET A 1 8.24 -9.71 7.95
CA MET A 1 9.70 -9.85 8.21
C MET A 1 10.45 -10.61 7.11
N LEU A 2 9.77 -11.45 6.33
CA LEU A 2 10.36 -12.26 5.24
C LEU A 2 10.83 -11.43 4.01
N PHE A 3 10.21 -10.29 3.71
CA PHE A 3 10.54 -9.49 2.53
C PHE A 3 11.77 -8.56 2.66
N ARG A 4 12.38 -8.46 3.83
CA ARG A 4 13.59 -7.64 4.03
C ARG A 4 14.88 -8.24 3.46
N SER A 5 14.90 -9.52 3.12
CA SER A 5 16.09 -10.21 2.61
C SER A 5 16.18 -10.26 1.08
N LEU A 6 15.15 -9.79 0.38
CA LEU A 6 15.14 -9.70 -1.06
C LEU A 6 15.75 -8.37 -1.46
N SER A 7 17.04 -8.36 -1.78
CA SER A 7 17.69 -7.18 -2.33
C SER A 7 17.16 -6.89 -3.72
N SER A 8 17.13 -5.61 -4.10
CA SER A 8 16.77 -5.07 -5.42
C SER A 8 17.60 -5.62 -6.60
N SER A 9 18.43 -6.60 -6.38
CA SER A 9 19.31 -7.25 -7.36
C SER A 9 18.84 -8.65 -7.76
N GLY A 10 17.53 -8.88 -7.96
CA GLY A 10 17.05 -10.11 -8.60
C GLY A 10 17.44 -11.43 -7.91
N ALA A 11 17.71 -11.38 -6.61
CA ALA A 11 17.99 -12.58 -5.85
C ALA A 11 16.73 -13.46 -5.86
N ARG A 12 16.80 -14.60 -6.53
CA ARG A 12 15.82 -15.69 -6.41
C ARG A 12 15.49 -15.87 -4.93
N LEU A 13 14.20 -15.89 -4.63
CA LEU A 13 13.73 -16.42 -3.34
C LEU A 13 14.46 -17.74 -3.13
N THR A 14 15.26 -17.83 -2.09
CA THR A 14 16.05 -19.06 -1.86
C THR A 14 15.07 -20.20 -1.70
N GLU A 15 15.32 -21.32 -2.38
CA GLU A 15 14.48 -22.51 -2.45
C GLU A 15 13.99 -23.01 -1.08
N ASN A 16 14.72 -22.68 -0.01
CA ASN A 16 14.39 -23.05 1.37
C ASN A 16 13.41 -22.12 2.10
N MET A 17 12.94 -21.03 1.45
CA MET A 17 12.03 -20.05 2.07
C MET A 17 10.57 -20.18 1.64
N ILE A 18 10.30 -20.97 0.62
CA ILE A 18 8.98 -21.12 0.00
C ILE A 18 8.67 -22.61 -0.08
N PRO A 19 7.44 -23.04 0.20
CA PRO A 19 7.01 -24.40 -0.11
C PRO A 19 7.22 -24.70 -1.59
N GLU A 20 7.66 -25.91 -1.91
CA GLU A 20 8.02 -26.31 -3.27
C GLU A 20 6.84 -26.12 -4.25
N GLU A 21 5.63 -26.38 -3.77
CA GLU A 21 4.39 -26.22 -4.54
C GLU A 21 4.11 -24.76 -4.95
N CYS A 22 4.65 -23.79 -4.21
CA CYS A 22 4.50 -22.35 -4.50
C CYS A 22 5.56 -21.84 -5.48
N SER A 23 6.66 -22.54 -5.66
CA SER A 23 7.78 -22.12 -6.52
C SER A 23 7.33 -21.90 -7.96
N ALA A 24 6.62 -22.88 -8.52
CA ALA A 24 6.11 -22.81 -9.90
C ALA A 24 5.16 -21.63 -10.14
N ILE A 25 4.31 -21.32 -9.14
CA ILE A 25 3.37 -20.18 -9.21
C ILE A 25 4.12 -18.86 -9.20
N ILE A 26 5.16 -18.76 -8.36
CA ILE A 26 6.01 -17.57 -8.26
C ILE A 26 6.83 -17.37 -9.53
N ASP A 27 7.41 -18.44 -10.07
CA ASP A 27 8.19 -18.40 -11.31
C ASP A 27 7.30 -18.00 -12.51
N GLU A 28 6.05 -18.47 -12.55
CA GLU A 28 5.10 -18.06 -13.57
C GLU A 28 4.71 -16.58 -13.41
N TYR A 29 4.39 -16.15 -12.20
CA TYR A 29 4.03 -14.75 -11.92
C TYR A 29 5.15 -13.78 -12.30
N THR A 30 6.40 -14.12 -12.00
CA THR A 30 7.56 -13.25 -12.23
C THR A 30 8.00 -13.13 -13.69
N LYS A 31 7.42 -13.92 -14.61
CA LYS A 31 7.67 -13.75 -16.05
C LYS A 31 7.14 -12.41 -16.57
N ASP A 32 5.96 -12.01 -16.11
CA ASP A 32 5.24 -10.84 -16.61
C ASP A 32 5.16 -9.70 -15.57
N HIS A 33 5.43 -10.00 -14.31
CA HIS A 33 5.30 -9.06 -13.20
C HIS A 33 6.60 -8.94 -12.41
N SER A 34 6.79 -7.78 -11.78
CA SER A 34 7.91 -7.54 -10.86
C SER A 34 7.42 -7.45 -9.42
N PHE A 35 8.19 -7.98 -8.47
CA PHE A 35 7.94 -7.68 -7.05
C PHE A 35 8.26 -6.22 -6.76
N VAL A 36 7.45 -5.60 -5.92
CA VAL A 36 7.66 -4.23 -5.46
C VAL A 36 8.39 -4.24 -4.12
N PHE A 37 9.49 -3.54 -4.05
CA PHE A 37 10.32 -3.39 -2.86
C PHE A 37 10.27 -1.96 -2.33
N GLU A 38 10.71 -1.77 -1.08
CA GLU A 38 10.67 -0.49 -0.38
C GLU A 38 11.32 0.66 -1.19
N ASN A 39 12.40 0.38 -1.93
CA ASN A 39 13.11 1.42 -2.67
C ASN A 39 12.51 1.74 -4.04
N ASP A 40 11.59 0.93 -4.55
CA ASP A 40 10.93 1.17 -5.85
C ASP A 40 10.02 2.41 -5.81
N ILE A 41 9.54 2.77 -4.60
CA ILE A 41 8.73 3.97 -4.38
C ILE A 41 9.56 5.23 -4.10
N SER A 42 10.89 5.16 -4.13
CA SER A 42 11.77 6.24 -3.68
C SER A 42 11.55 7.56 -4.41
N GLU A 43 11.47 7.54 -5.73
CA GLU A 43 11.30 8.75 -6.54
C GLU A 43 9.89 9.36 -6.37
N LEU A 44 8.87 8.52 -6.28
CA LEU A 44 7.49 8.96 -6.03
C LEU A 44 7.39 9.66 -4.68
N LEU A 45 7.99 9.06 -3.65
CA LEU A 45 8.02 9.64 -2.31
C LEU A 45 8.80 10.96 -2.31
N TYR A 46 9.99 11.01 -2.93
CA TYR A 46 10.80 12.22 -2.96
C TYR A 46 10.06 13.38 -3.63
N TYR A 47 9.42 13.12 -4.78
CA TYR A 47 8.57 14.10 -5.44
C TYR A 47 7.47 14.62 -4.50
N LYS A 48 6.75 13.72 -3.83
CA LYS A 48 5.68 14.10 -2.90
C LYS A 48 6.21 14.91 -1.71
N LEU A 49 7.34 14.52 -1.14
CA LEU A 49 7.98 15.27 -0.05
C LEU A 49 8.40 16.68 -0.49
N LEU A 50 8.96 16.83 -1.68
CA LEU A 50 9.33 18.13 -2.21
C LEU A 50 8.10 19.02 -2.46
N SER A 51 7.03 18.49 -3.01
CA SER A 51 5.81 19.25 -3.29
C SER A 51 5.16 19.82 -2.03
N LEU A 52 5.27 19.10 -0.92
CA LEU A 52 4.65 19.45 0.37
C LEU A 52 5.58 20.20 1.33
N LYS A 53 6.82 20.49 0.94
CA LYS A 53 7.84 21.02 1.88
C LYS A 53 7.43 22.30 2.60
N ASN A 54 6.66 23.17 1.94
CA ASN A 54 6.23 24.46 2.49
C ASN A 54 5.02 24.33 3.42
N GLU A 55 4.20 23.31 3.22
CA GLU A 55 3.00 23.02 4.03
C GLU A 55 3.34 22.18 5.27
N GLY A 56 4.43 21.40 5.17
CA GLY A 56 4.81 20.42 6.18
C GLY A 56 3.99 19.13 6.10
N TYR A 57 4.25 18.22 7.05
CA TYR A 57 3.71 16.85 6.96
C TYR A 57 2.81 16.47 8.15
N ARG A 58 2.53 17.39 9.07
CA ARG A 58 1.79 17.08 10.32
C ARG A 58 0.36 16.60 10.12
N ASN A 59 -0.26 16.94 8.98
CA ASN A 59 -1.64 16.61 8.68
C ASN A 59 -1.82 15.16 8.21
N PHE A 60 -0.70 14.47 7.93
CA PHE A 60 -0.73 13.06 7.53
C PHE A 60 -0.85 12.14 8.76
N SER A 61 -1.51 11.03 8.57
CA SER A 61 -1.73 10.03 9.62
C SER A 61 -0.41 9.60 10.27
N ASP A 62 -0.40 9.44 11.59
CA ASP A 62 0.75 9.08 12.44
C ASP A 62 1.90 10.11 12.47
N CYS A 63 1.82 11.22 11.74
CA CYS A 63 2.86 12.25 11.69
C CYS A 63 2.54 13.40 12.66
N ASN A 64 3.29 13.47 13.75
CA ASN A 64 3.22 14.60 14.66
C ASN A 64 4.15 15.75 14.22
N GLU A 65 4.03 16.90 14.89
CA GLU A 65 4.81 18.11 14.58
C GLU A 65 6.33 17.89 14.65
N GLU A 66 6.81 17.14 15.64
CA GLU A 66 8.23 16.85 15.81
C GLU A 66 8.78 16.01 14.63
N LEU A 67 8.04 14.96 14.23
CA LEU A 67 8.43 14.11 13.10
C LEU A 67 8.36 14.88 11.78
N SER A 68 7.33 15.72 11.60
CA SER A 68 7.21 16.62 10.43
C SER A 68 8.43 17.53 10.28
N ARG A 69 8.85 18.18 11.37
CA ARG A 69 10.07 19.02 11.36
C ARG A 69 11.32 18.21 11.06
N LYS A 70 11.40 16.99 11.59
CA LYS A 70 12.54 16.10 11.37
C LYS A 70 12.64 15.66 9.91
N ILE A 71 11.52 15.35 9.26
CA ILE A 71 11.43 15.07 7.83
C ILE A 71 11.90 16.29 7.04
N SER A 72 11.33 17.47 7.31
CA SER A 72 11.67 18.72 6.61
C SER A 72 13.16 19.05 6.70
N LYS A 73 13.73 18.96 7.91
CA LYS A 73 15.17 19.26 8.15
C LYS A 73 16.12 18.36 7.38
N ASN A 74 15.71 17.12 7.12
CA ASN A 74 16.56 16.11 6.46
C ASN A 74 16.18 15.87 4.99
N LEU A 75 15.20 16.58 4.45
CA LEU A 75 14.66 16.36 3.11
C LEU A 75 15.75 16.31 2.02
N TYR A 76 16.68 17.26 2.05
CA TYR A 76 17.77 17.33 1.07
C TYR A 76 18.90 16.29 1.26
N LYS A 77 18.82 15.47 2.32
CA LYS A 77 19.70 14.32 2.54
C LYS A 77 19.06 13.01 2.07
N TYR A 78 17.87 13.09 1.48
CA TYR A 78 17.17 11.95 0.92
C TYR A 78 17.99 11.31 -0.20
N LYS A 79 18.11 9.99 -0.22
CA LYS A 79 18.72 9.20 -1.29
C LYS A 79 17.77 8.12 -1.81
N ASN A 80 17.13 7.39 -0.92
CA ASN A 80 16.10 6.41 -1.19
C ASN A 80 15.26 6.17 0.08
N PHE A 81 14.19 5.41 -0.05
CA PHE A 81 13.24 5.15 1.04
C PHE A 81 13.92 4.57 2.29
N THR A 82 14.68 3.48 2.13
CA THR A 82 15.32 2.77 3.25
C THR A 82 16.34 3.66 3.95
N GLN A 83 17.21 4.33 3.20
CA GLN A 83 18.20 5.26 3.75
C GLN A 83 17.54 6.40 4.52
N PHE A 84 16.45 6.94 4.00
CA PHE A 84 15.75 8.05 4.64
C PHE A 84 15.06 7.61 5.94
N CYS A 85 14.45 6.42 5.98
CA CYS A 85 13.93 5.84 7.21
C CYS A 85 15.00 5.71 8.28
N GLU A 86 16.18 5.18 7.95
CA GLU A 86 17.28 5.03 8.89
C GLU A 86 17.85 6.39 9.34
N LEU A 87 17.92 7.38 8.44
CA LEU A 87 18.37 8.74 8.76
C LEU A 87 17.46 9.44 9.79
N ILE A 88 16.15 9.25 9.68
CA ILE A 88 15.16 9.87 10.56
C ILE A 88 14.97 9.08 11.87
N LYS A 89 15.31 7.81 11.88
CA LYS A 89 15.16 6.91 13.03
C LYS A 89 15.80 7.48 14.31
N SER A 90 15.13 7.26 15.42
CA SER A 90 15.62 7.67 16.76
C SER A 90 14.94 6.83 17.84
N LYS A 91 15.29 7.07 19.09
CA LYS A 91 14.67 6.37 20.24
C LYS A 91 13.13 6.52 20.25
N ASN A 92 12.62 7.69 19.85
CA ASN A 92 11.17 7.99 19.85
C ASN A 92 10.46 7.57 18.55
N TYR A 93 11.21 7.33 17.48
CA TYR A 93 10.66 7.02 16.14
C TYR A 93 11.33 5.77 15.59
N THR A 94 10.62 4.65 15.65
CA THR A 94 11.06 3.37 15.07
C THR A 94 11.04 3.42 13.55
N TYR A 95 11.82 2.57 12.90
CA TYR A 95 11.80 2.40 11.44
C TYR A 95 10.37 2.15 10.91
N SER A 96 9.65 1.22 11.54
CA SER A 96 8.29 0.86 11.10
C SER A 96 7.30 2.02 11.20
N ARG A 97 7.42 2.89 12.21
CA ARG A 97 6.59 4.08 12.33
C ARG A 97 6.92 5.09 11.23
N ILE A 98 8.21 5.34 10.99
CA ILE A 98 8.64 6.27 9.94
C ILE A 98 8.21 5.76 8.56
N SER A 99 8.45 4.48 8.26
CA SER A 99 8.04 3.84 7.02
C SER A 99 6.54 4.03 6.76
N ARG A 100 5.69 3.78 7.77
CA ARG A 100 4.24 3.97 7.67
C ARG A 100 3.88 5.44 7.40
N VAL A 101 4.47 6.39 8.13
CA VAL A 101 4.25 7.83 7.91
C VAL A 101 4.65 8.26 6.50
N LEU A 102 5.79 7.81 5.99
CA LEU A 102 6.23 8.13 4.62
C LEU A 102 5.28 7.56 3.56
N ILE A 103 4.75 6.36 3.78
CA ILE A 103 3.71 5.78 2.91
C ILE A 103 2.42 6.59 3.00
N HIS A 104 1.99 7.01 4.19
CA HIS A 104 0.81 7.86 4.35
C HIS A 104 0.97 9.20 3.61
N ILE A 105 2.17 9.81 3.66
CA ILE A 105 2.46 11.03 2.90
C ILE A 105 2.38 10.75 1.39
N MET A 106 2.97 9.67 0.92
CA MET A 106 2.98 9.31 -0.49
C MET A 106 1.57 9.07 -1.03
N LEU A 107 0.73 8.36 -0.27
CA LEU A 107 -0.64 8.01 -0.64
C LEU A 107 -1.67 9.09 -0.26
N ASP A 108 -1.22 10.23 0.27
CA ASP A 108 -2.08 11.33 0.71
C ASP A 108 -3.10 10.93 1.79
N ILE A 109 -2.72 10.03 2.71
CA ILE A 109 -3.59 9.58 3.81
C ILE A 109 -3.46 10.55 4.98
N LYS A 110 -4.49 11.35 5.20
CA LYS A 110 -4.57 12.36 6.25
C LYS A 110 -5.24 11.82 7.51
N VAL A 111 -5.11 12.57 8.61
CA VAL A 111 -5.77 12.22 9.87
C VAL A 111 -7.29 12.15 9.70
N ASP A 112 -7.87 13.06 8.91
CA ASP A 112 -9.32 13.11 8.68
C ASP A 112 -9.84 11.93 7.88
N ASP A 113 -9.02 11.30 7.03
CA ASP A 113 -9.39 10.10 6.29
C ASP A 113 -9.67 8.91 7.23
N LEU A 114 -9.04 8.87 8.42
CA LEU A 114 -9.25 7.82 9.42
C LEU A 114 -10.59 7.97 10.18
N LEU A 115 -11.24 9.13 10.07
CA LEU A 115 -12.55 9.40 10.69
C LEU A 115 -13.70 8.98 9.78
N GLN A 116 -13.42 8.55 8.55
CA GLN A 116 -14.43 8.07 7.62
C GLN A 116 -15.00 6.73 8.09
N ASN A 117 -16.25 6.47 7.75
CA ASN A 117 -16.89 5.22 8.09
C ASN A 117 -16.17 4.04 7.44
N PRO A 118 -15.86 2.98 8.21
CA PRO A 118 -15.23 1.79 7.65
C PRO A 118 -16.16 1.12 6.64
N TYR A 119 -15.57 0.48 5.64
CA TYR A 119 -16.28 -0.39 4.70
C TYR A 119 -15.66 -1.78 4.66
N ILE A 120 -16.39 -2.75 4.14
CA ILE A 120 -15.94 -4.12 3.98
C ILE A 120 -15.82 -4.41 2.49
N ARG A 121 -14.61 -4.75 2.01
CA ARG A 121 -14.39 -5.17 0.65
C ARG A 121 -14.35 -6.69 0.56
N ILE A 122 -15.20 -7.27 -0.29
CA ILE A 122 -15.24 -8.71 -0.56
C ILE A 122 -14.29 -9.01 -1.72
N LEU A 123 -13.20 -9.71 -1.41
CA LEU A 123 -12.19 -10.11 -2.41
C LEU A 123 -12.56 -11.41 -3.12
N GLY A 124 -13.33 -12.27 -2.48
CA GLY A 124 -13.81 -13.51 -3.10
C GLY A 124 -14.82 -14.23 -2.22
N PHE A 125 -15.60 -15.14 -2.83
CA PHE A 125 -16.55 -15.97 -2.11
C PHE A 125 -16.89 -17.24 -2.89
N LYS A 126 -17.36 -18.27 -2.20
CA LYS A 126 -17.90 -19.48 -2.84
C LYS A 126 -19.26 -19.18 -3.46
N LYS A 127 -19.54 -19.67 -4.65
CA LYS A 127 -20.83 -19.50 -5.34
C LYS A 127 -22.01 -19.87 -4.45
N SER A 128 -21.88 -20.92 -3.66
CA SER A 128 -22.89 -21.36 -2.68
C SER A 128 -23.16 -20.35 -1.55
N ALA A 129 -22.24 -19.42 -1.29
CA ALA A 129 -22.38 -18.39 -0.25
C ALA A 129 -23.06 -17.10 -0.76
N ALA A 130 -23.44 -17.02 -2.02
CA ALA A 130 -24.08 -15.83 -2.59
C ALA A 130 -25.37 -15.42 -1.83
N PRO A 131 -26.27 -16.33 -1.43
CA PRO A 131 -27.46 -15.97 -0.66
C PRO A 131 -27.10 -15.39 0.72
N LEU A 132 -26.08 -15.95 1.39
CA LEU A 132 -25.58 -15.44 2.67
C LEU A 132 -25.01 -14.04 2.50
N LEU A 133 -24.19 -13.81 1.48
CA LEU A 133 -23.62 -12.48 1.18
C LEU A 133 -24.72 -11.45 0.93
N HIS A 134 -25.80 -11.84 0.24
CA HIS A 134 -26.95 -10.96 0.02
C HIS A 134 -27.65 -10.59 1.35
N ALA A 135 -27.86 -11.56 2.24
CA ALA A 135 -28.44 -11.32 3.54
C ALA A 135 -27.56 -10.41 4.40
N ILE A 136 -26.22 -10.65 4.43
CA ILE A 136 -25.27 -9.81 5.15
C ILE A 136 -25.30 -8.37 4.64
N LYS A 137 -25.31 -8.15 3.31
CA LYS A 137 -25.40 -6.80 2.73
C LYS A 137 -26.63 -6.03 3.17
N LYS A 138 -27.72 -6.73 3.39
CA LYS A 138 -29.00 -6.12 3.80
C LYS A 138 -29.01 -5.66 5.26
N GLU A 139 -28.32 -6.39 6.13
CA GLU A 139 -28.34 -6.18 7.58
C GLU A 139 -27.07 -5.45 8.10
N ALA A 140 -26.01 -5.35 7.29
CA ALA A 140 -24.75 -4.77 7.72
C ALA A 140 -24.86 -3.26 7.95
N SER A 141 -24.30 -2.78 9.04
CA SER A 141 -24.20 -1.36 9.35
C SER A 141 -23.09 -0.65 8.54
N ALA A 142 -22.11 -1.40 8.07
CA ALA A 142 -21.03 -0.88 7.20
C ALA A 142 -21.28 -1.23 5.73
N PRO A 143 -20.93 -0.36 4.78
CA PRO A 143 -21.03 -0.66 3.35
C PRO A 143 -20.23 -1.91 2.99
N ILE A 144 -20.83 -2.83 2.23
CA ILE A 144 -20.17 -4.04 1.72
C ILE A 144 -19.96 -3.90 0.21
N ILE A 145 -18.72 -3.75 -0.21
CA ILE A 145 -18.31 -3.52 -1.59
C ILE A 145 -17.86 -4.84 -2.20
N THR A 146 -18.54 -5.27 -3.26
CA THR A 146 -18.15 -6.44 -4.06
C THR A 146 -17.49 -6.05 -5.38
N LYS A 147 -17.92 -4.93 -5.97
CA LYS A 147 -17.32 -4.37 -7.17
C LYS A 147 -16.98 -2.92 -6.91
N VAL A 148 -15.78 -2.51 -7.28
CA VAL A 148 -15.30 -1.14 -7.10
C VAL A 148 -16.16 -0.14 -7.90
N ALA A 149 -16.61 -0.53 -9.09
CA ALA A 149 -17.47 0.30 -9.94
C ALA A 149 -18.82 0.66 -9.31
N ASP A 150 -19.30 -0.14 -8.36
CA ASP A 150 -20.59 0.07 -7.69
C ASP A 150 -20.46 0.83 -6.36
N ALA A 151 -19.22 1.19 -5.96
CA ALA A 151 -18.94 1.82 -4.69
C ALA A 151 -18.89 3.36 -4.78
N PRO A 152 -19.27 4.09 -3.71
CA PRO A 152 -19.02 5.54 -3.65
C PRO A 152 -17.51 5.82 -3.79
N TYR A 153 -17.13 6.60 -4.78
CA TYR A 153 -15.71 6.86 -5.10
C TYR A 153 -14.95 7.47 -3.91
N GLU A 154 -15.56 8.40 -3.20
CA GLU A 154 -14.95 9.09 -2.05
C GLU A 154 -14.52 8.08 -0.97
N LEU A 155 -15.26 6.98 -0.82
CA LEU A 155 -14.99 5.96 0.20
C LEU A 155 -13.75 5.11 -0.14
N ILE A 156 -13.52 4.84 -1.43
CA ILE A 156 -12.50 3.89 -1.88
C ILE A 156 -11.36 4.53 -2.70
N SER A 157 -11.37 5.85 -2.86
CA SER A 157 -10.42 6.58 -3.71
C SER A 157 -8.95 6.35 -3.32
N LYS A 158 -8.66 6.26 -2.01
CA LYS A 158 -7.29 6.02 -1.51
C LYS A 158 -6.82 4.60 -1.83
N ASP A 159 -7.71 3.61 -1.73
CA ASP A 159 -7.39 2.22 -2.06
C ASP A 159 -7.16 2.05 -3.57
N ILE A 160 -7.99 2.70 -4.40
CA ILE A 160 -7.78 2.71 -5.86
C ILE A 160 -6.44 3.35 -6.20
N PHE A 161 -6.14 4.51 -5.62
CA PHE A 161 -4.89 5.22 -5.86
C PHE A 161 -3.67 4.37 -5.45
N ALA A 162 -3.74 3.71 -4.28
CA ALA A 162 -2.67 2.83 -3.83
C ALA A 162 -2.49 1.61 -4.76
N ALA A 163 -3.59 1.02 -5.22
CA ALA A 163 -3.57 -0.10 -6.16
C ALA A 163 -3.00 0.30 -7.53
N ASP A 164 -3.36 1.47 -8.06
CA ASP A 164 -2.83 1.97 -9.33
C ASP A 164 -1.31 2.19 -9.26
N ILE A 165 -0.81 2.79 -8.16
CA ILE A 165 0.64 2.93 -7.93
C ILE A 165 1.30 1.55 -7.88
N TYR A 166 0.73 0.61 -7.11
CA TYR A 166 1.28 -0.74 -6.98
C TYR A 166 1.31 -1.46 -8.33
N ASN A 167 0.21 -1.47 -9.08
CA ASN A 167 0.10 -2.09 -10.38
C ASN A 167 1.15 -1.53 -11.36
N ARG A 168 1.34 -0.21 -11.35
CA ARG A 168 2.36 0.43 -12.17
C ARG A 168 3.78 -0.01 -11.81
N LEU A 169 4.10 -0.11 -10.52
CA LEU A 169 5.41 -0.54 -10.05
C LEU A 169 5.70 -2.02 -10.34
N CYS A 170 4.71 -2.89 -10.23
CA CYS A 170 4.87 -4.32 -10.56
C CYS A 170 4.72 -4.62 -12.07
N LYS A 171 4.60 -3.60 -12.91
CA LYS A 171 4.41 -3.71 -14.38
C LYS A 171 3.12 -4.43 -14.79
N ASN A 172 2.12 -4.38 -13.93
CA ASN A 172 0.81 -4.96 -14.21
C ASN A 172 -0.11 -3.91 -14.85
N ASP A 173 0.20 -3.51 -16.08
CA ASP A 173 -0.57 -2.48 -16.82
C ASP A 173 -1.96 -2.97 -17.30
N ALA A 174 -2.24 -4.27 -17.22
CA ALA A 174 -3.48 -4.87 -17.73
C ALA A 174 -4.64 -4.82 -16.73
N THR A 175 -4.38 -4.59 -15.45
CA THR A 175 -5.41 -4.61 -14.42
C THR A 175 -5.61 -3.24 -13.78
N ASN A 176 -6.87 -2.86 -13.63
CA ASN A 176 -7.26 -1.75 -12.78
C ASN A 176 -8.37 -2.20 -11.83
N GLU A 177 -8.54 -1.51 -10.74
CA GLU A 177 -9.49 -1.88 -9.68
C GLU A 177 -10.95 -1.90 -10.15
N PHE A 178 -11.31 -1.11 -11.16
CA PHE A 178 -12.67 -1.05 -11.70
C PHE A 178 -13.03 -2.29 -12.52
N THR A 179 -12.04 -2.94 -13.13
CA THR A 179 -12.23 -4.17 -13.92
C THR A 179 -12.06 -5.44 -13.09
N HIS A 180 -11.50 -5.30 -11.85
CA HIS A 180 -11.27 -6.44 -10.97
C HIS A 180 -12.53 -6.78 -10.18
N GLY A 181 -13.16 -7.92 -10.51
CA GLY A 181 -14.27 -8.47 -9.74
C GLY A 181 -13.78 -9.38 -8.61
N PRO A 182 -14.67 -9.74 -7.67
CA PRO A 182 -14.34 -10.74 -6.65
C PRO A 182 -14.11 -12.11 -7.28
N VAL A 183 -13.18 -12.87 -6.70
CA VAL A 183 -12.94 -14.27 -7.10
C VAL A 183 -14.15 -15.11 -6.69
N ILE A 184 -14.79 -15.78 -7.66
CA ILE A 184 -15.95 -16.67 -7.41
C ILE A 184 -15.47 -18.11 -7.60
N MET A 185 -15.52 -18.90 -6.52
CA MET A 185 -15.14 -20.31 -6.48
C MET A 185 -16.36 -21.21 -6.42
#